data_ae5e36c91b8714754f82ee44b8e2c0e2
#
_entry.id   ae5e36c91b8714754f82ee44b8e2c0e2
#
_cell.length_a   1.000
_cell.length_b   1.000
_cell.length_c   1.000
_cell.angle_alpha   90.00
_cell.angle_beta   90.00
_cell.angle_gamma   90.00
#
_symmetry.space_group_name_H-M   'P 1'
#
loop_
_entity.id
_entity.type
_entity.pdbx_description
1 polymer ?
#
loop_
_entity_poly.entity_id
_entity_poly.type
_entity_poly.pdbx_seq_one_letter_code
_entity_poly.pdbx_strand_id
1 'polypeptide(L)'
;RLYLSEIGQVPLLTADEEKDLGKRIKAGLVAQAKLNTSNGDLSFAERRKLQRAAKDGEKAKDHMVRANLRLVVSVARRYDRKELQLADLIQEGNIGLMHAADKYDYEKGFKFSTYATWWIRQSMTRALADQGRNIRIPGHMMEVVNRVQRAERDLTAELGRMPTPEEVALRSSLTVEKLLDIMQLAIPTTSLDAPVGYNTDDLTVGDTIADPDENDPISSTERSQLREAVERTLKDLPEREQEIVAMRFGIGQFDRIYTLEEVAEKMKVTRERVRQIEQKTLARLRHPHSNNNLRAFLDEE
;
A
#
# COMPACT_ATOMS: atom_id res chain seq x y z
N ARG A 1 29.50 0.82 1.83
CA ARG A 1 30.87 1.14 2.31
C ARG A 1 31.31 2.53 1.83
N LEU A 2 31.09 2.91 0.56
CA LEU A 2 31.47 4.20 0.00
C LEU A 2 30.86 5.38 0.79
N TYR A 3 29.55 5.38 1.02
CA TYR A 3 28.84 6.39 1.81
C TYR A 3 29.46 6.59 3.21
N LEU A 4 29.78 5.48 3.92
CA LEU A 4 30.40 5.57 5.26
C LEU A 4 31.79 6.19 5.23
N SER A 5 32.55 5.98 4.16
CA SER A 5 33.84 6.61 3.93
C SER A 5 33.71 8.11 3.69
N GLU A 6 32.73 8.51 2.85
CA GLU A 6 32.49 9.93 2.51
C GLU A 6 32.04 10.76 3.72
N ILE A 7 31.11 10.27 4.52
CA ILE A 7 30.64 10.99 5.72
C ILE A 7 31.70 11.11 6.82
N GLY A 8 32.73 10.25 6.74
CA GLY A 8 33.87 10.29 7.65
C GLY A 8 34.89 11.42 7.37
N GLN A 9 34.87 11.98 6.17
CA GLN A 9 35.83 13.02 5.76
C GLN A 9 35.53 14.40 6.35
N VAL A 10 34.27 14.66 6.69
CA VAL A 10 33.86 15.96 7.26
C VAL A 10 34.12 15.94 8.77
N PRO A 11 34.91 16.91 9.32
CA PRO A 11 35.18 16.97 10.74
C PRO A 11 33.91 17.30 11.55
N LEU A 12 33.89 16.86 12.80
CA LEU A 12 32.80 17.22 13.73
C LEU A 12 32.87 18.70 14.10
N LEU A 13 31.71 19.31 14.26
CA LEU A 13 31.60 20.71 14.65
C LEU A 13 31.81 20.90 16.15
N THR A 14 32.45 22.03 16.51
CA THR A 14 32.49 22.55 17.87
C THR A 14 31.19 23.30 18.22
N ALA A 15 30.94 23.51 19.50
CA ALA A 15 29.72 24.23 19.94
C ALA A 15 29.66 25.70 19.42
N ASP A 16 30.79 26.33 19.21
CA ASP A 16 30.86 27.69 18.68
C ASP A 16 30.60 27.71 17.17
N GLU A 17 31.09 26.70 16.42
CA GLU A 17 30.77 26.51 15.00
C GLU A 17 29.30 26.20 14.78
N GLU A 18 28.68 25.35 15.63
CA GLU A 18 27.24 25.09 15.59
C GLU A 18 26.42 26.39 15.75
N LYS A 19 26.83 27.28 16.67
CA LYS A 19 26.17 28.56 16.88
C LYS A 19 26.36 29.50 15.69
N ASP A 20 27.57 29.57 15.11
CA ASP A 20 27.83 30.43 13.94
C ASP A 20 27.02 29.98 12.73
N LEU A 21 27.03 28.68 12.45
CA LEU A 21 26.23 28.10 11.39
C LEU A 21 24.72 28.33 11.63
N GLY A 22 24.25 28.18 12.86
CA GLY A 22 22.84 28.43 13.24
C GLY A 22 22.44 29.90 12.97
N LYS A 23 23.31 30.88 13.28
CA LYS A 23 23.07 32.31 12.95
C LYS A 23 22.94 32.52 11.44
N ARG A 24 23.84 31.95 10.66
CA ARG A 24 23.85 32.07 9.18
C ARG A 24 22.65 31.44 8.56
N ILE A 25 22.23 30.27 9.04
CA ILE A 25 21.00 29.58 8.59
C ILE A 25 19.77 30.45 8.87
N LYS A 26 19.62 30.96 10.09
CA LYS A 26 18.50 31.86 10.48
C LYS A 26 18.45 33.12 9.62
N ALA A 27 19.60 33.74 9.40
CA ALA A 27 19.72 34.94 8.54
C ALA A 27 19.35 34.62 7.07
N GLY A 28 19.74 33.44 6.56
CA GLY A 28 19.41 32.98 5.24
C GLY A 28 17.91 32.71 5.06
N LEU A 29 17.27 32.06 6.04
CA LEU A 29 15.80 31.80 6.03
C LEU A 29 15.02 33.13 6.04
N VAL A 30 15.42 34.11 6.86
CA VAL A 30 14.78 35.44 6.89
C VAL A 30 14.98 36.15 5.55
N ALA A 31 16.17 36.07 4.96
CA ALA A 31 16.44 36.67 3.66
C ALA A 31 15.60 36.02 2.54
N GLN A 32 15.47 34.72 2.54
CA GLN A 32 14.63 33.96 1.59
C GLN A 32 13.14 34.31 1.74
N ALA A 33 12.65 34.41 2.98
CA ALA A 33 11.27 34.82 3.25
C ALA A 33 10.97 36.23 2.72
N LYS A 34 11.90 37.18 2.93
CA LYS A 34 11.77 38.53 2.39
C LYS A 34 11.77 38.58 0.86
N LEU A 35 12.62 37.78 0.20
CA LEU A 35 12.66 37.68 -1.26
C LEU A 35 11.33 37.13 -1.81
N ASN A 36 10.72 36.18 -1.13
CA ASN A 36 9.45 35.56 -1.54
C ASN A 36 8.24 36.48 -1.30
N THR A 37 8.29 37.33 -0.27
CA THR A 37 7.18 38.23 0.09
C THR A 37 7.20 39.54 -0.70
N SER A 38 8.36 39.95 -1.22
CA SER A 38 8.52 41.24 -1.91
C SER A 38 8.18 41.09 -3.41
N ASN A 39 6.97 41.44 -3.79
CA ASN A 39 6.44 41.42 -5.17
C ASN A 39 7.04 42.51 -6.10
N GLY A 40 8.33 42.84 -6.00
CA GLY A 40 8.96 43.77 -6.92
C GLY A 40 9.46 45.08 -6.29
N ASP A 41 9.15 45.41 -5.04
CA ASP A 41 9.45 46.70 -4.37
C ASP A 41 10.90 46.84 -3.85
N LEU A 42 11.74 45.78 -4.05
CA LEU A 42 13.13 45.81 -3.59
C LEU A 42 14.07 46.44 -4.64
N SER A 43 14.93 47.35 -4.17
CA SER A 43 16.03 47.89 -4.99
C SER A 43 16.94 46.72 -5.45
N PHE A 44 17.60 46.90 -6.62
CA PHE A 44 18.52 45.89 -7.16
C PHE A 44 19.65 45.54 -6.17
N ALA A 45 20.15 46.53 -5.43
CA ALA A 45 21.20 46.35 -4.44
C ALA A 45 20.73 45.51 -3.23
N GLU A 46 19.52 45.77 -2.72
CA GLU A 46 18.89 45.01 -1.62
C GLU A 46 18.59 43.58 -2.02
N ARG A 47 18.01 43.39 -3.21
CA ARG A 47 17.75 42.04 -3.76
C ARG A 47 19.02 41.22 -3.86
N ARG A 48 20.12 41.83 -4.35
CA ARG A 48 21.43 41.15 -4.45
C ARG A 48 22.01 40.82 -3.07
N LYS A 49 21.83 41.70 -2.06
CA LYS A 49 22.25 41.45 -0.69
C LYS A 49 21.48 40.30 -0.05
N LEU A 50 20.16 40.26 -0.21
CA LEU A 50 19.30 39.20 0.29
C LEU A 50 19.60 37.85 -0.40
N GLN A 51 19.82 37.83 -1.71
CA GLN A 51 20.23 36.63 -2.44
C GLN A 51 21.57 36.07 -1.94
N ARG A 52 22.56 36.94 -1.65
CA ARG A 52 23.82 36.47 -1.07
C ARG A 52 23.63 35.88 0.33
N ALA A 53 22.82 36.50 1.18
CA ALA A 53 22.52 36.01 2.50
C ALA A 53 21.75 34.68 2.48
N ALA A 54 20.79 34.54 1.58
CA ALA A 54 20.07 33.27 1.37
C ALA A 54 21.02 32.15 0.94
N LYS A 55 21.88 32.40 -0.06
CA LYS A 55 22.88 31.44 -0.54
C LYS A 55 23.93 31.07 0.52
N ASP A 56 24.32 32.02 1.36
CA ASP A 56 25.23 31.76 2.48
C ASP A 56 24.57 30.88 3.55
N GLY A 57 23.30 31.15 3.88
CA GLY A 57 22.51 30.31 4.78
C GLY A 57 22.33 28.88 4.28
N GLU A 58 22.11 28.72 2.98
CA GLU A 58 22.01 27.40 2.35
C GLU A 58 23.32 26.59 2.46
N LYS A 59 24.47 27.26 2.19
CA LYS A 59 25.79 26.66 2.38
C LYS A 59 26.06 26.28 3.83
N ALA A 60 25.65 27.13 4.78
CA ALA A 60 25.79 26.88 6.20
C ALA A 60 24.95 25.68 6.64
N LYS A 61 23.71 25.54 6.12
CA LYS A 61 22.84 24.38 6.33
C LYS A 61 23.49 23.10 5.81
N ASP A 62 23.99 23.14 4.58
CA ASP A 62 24.65 22.00 3.95
C ASP A 62 25.87 21.53 4.77
N HIS A 63 26.69 22.46 5.25
CA HIS A 63 27.81 22.13 6.13
C HIS A 63 27.38 21.53 7.46
N MET A 64 26.36 22.09 8.13
CA MET A 64 25.81 21.56 9.39
C MET A 64 25.26 20.15 9.20
N VAL A 65 24.54 19.89 8.10
CA VAL A 65 24.01 18.57 7.80
C VAL A 65 25.14 17.58 7.54
N ARG A 66 26.10 17.90 6.66
CA ARG A 66 27.23 17.00 6.31
C ARG A 66 28.05 16.60 7.52
N ALA A 67 28.35 17.53 8.41
CA ALA A 67 29.11 17.29 9.62
C ALA A 67 28.40 16.34 10.61
N ASN A 68 27.06 16.25 10.53
CA ASN A 68 26.23 15.44 11.43
C ASN A 68 25.67 14.15 10.83
N LEU A 69 26.02 13.77 9.58
CA LEU A 69 25.56 12.51 8.96
C LEU A 69 25.97 11.28 9.77
N ARG A 70 27.12 11.31 10.45
CA ARG A 70 27.58 10.23 11.34
C ARG A 70 26.62 10.00 12.51
N LEU A 71 25.97 11.05 13.03
CA LEU A 71 24.96 10.95 14.07
C LEU A 71 23.77 10.14 13.59
N VAL A 72 23.29 10.38 12.35
CA VAL A 72 22.19 9.62 11.75
C VAL A 72 22.49 8.14 11.71
N VAL A 73 23.69 7.75 11.24
CA VAL A 73 24.12 6.34 11.19
C VAL A 73 24.13 5.71 12.59
N SER A 74 24.60 6.46 13.60
CA SER A 74 24.65 5.98 14.99
C SER A 74 23.26 5.69 15.56
N VAL A 75 22.26 6.49 15.17
CA VAL A 75 20.85 6.30 15.56
C VAL A 75 20.25 5.15 14.77
N ALA A 76 20.44 5.09 13.44
CA ALA A 76 19.88 4.07 12.56
C ALA A 76 20.32 2.64 12.94
N ARG A 77 21.57 2.46 13.41
CA ARG A 77 22.09 1.14 13.85
C ARG A 77 21.33 0.51 15.02
N ARG A 78 20.52 1.28 15.75
CA ARG A 78 19.73 0.80 16.90
C ARG A 78 18.38 0.22 16.51
N TYR A 79 17.96 0.43 15.27
CA TYR A 79 16.68 -0.08 14.76
C TYR A 79 16.85 -1.50 14.17
N ASP A 80 15.78 -2.28 14.27
CA ASP A 80 15.71 -3.59 13.61
C ASP A 80 15.69 -3.41 12.09
N ARG A 81 16.42 -4.25 11.38
CA ARG A 81 16.62 -4.16 9.92
C ARG A 81 15.66 -5.06 9.14
N LYS A 82 14.72 -5.70 9.82
CA LYS A 82 13.79 -6.65 9.20
C LYS A 82 12.75 -5.97 8.32
N GLU A 83 12.31 -4.79 8.74
CA GLU A 83 11.22 -4.07 8.06
C GLU A 83 11.71 -3.11 6.97
N LEU A 84 12.88 -2.47 7.16
CA LEU A 84 13.47 -1.53 6.21
C LEU A 84 14.98 -1.69 6.14
N GLN A 85 15.56 -1.59 4.93
CA GLN A 85 17.00 -1.67 4.78
C GLN A 85 17.71 -0.53 5.49
N LEU A 86 18.90 -0.80 6.05
CA LEU A 86 19.69 0.21 6.77
C LEU A 86 19.98 1.46 5.92
N ALA A 87 20.17 1.29 4.61
CA ALA A 87 20.43 2.40 3.70
C ALA A 87 19.24 3.35 3.63
N ASP A 88 18.03 2.82 3.48
CA ASP A 88 16.80 3.60 3.39
C ASP A 88 16.48 4.27 4.73
N LEU A 89 16.68 3.56 5.83
CA LEU A 89 16.52 4.12 7.17
C LEU A 89 17.49 5.27 7.43
N ILE A 90 18.73 5.20 6.93
CA ILE A 90 19.69 6.29 7.01
C ILE A 90 19.20 7.49 6.18
N GLN A 91 18.66 7.28 4.97
CA GLN A 91 18.16 8.39 4.13
C GLN A 91 16.95 9.06 4.78
N GLU A 92 16.02 8.30 5.33
CA GLU A 92 14.90 8.87 6.10
C GLU A 92 15.39 9.65 7.34
N GLY A 93 16.41 9.15 8.01
CA GLY A 93 17.07 9.87 9.10
C GLY A 93 17.77 11.15 8.64
N ASN A 94 18.36 11.16 7.43
CA ASN A 94 18.97 12.38 6.85
C ASN A 94 17.89 13.43 6.54
N ILE A 95 16.70 13.05 6.12
CA ILE A 95 15.55 13.96 5.96
C ILE A 95 15.18 14.59 7.32
N GLY A 96 15.13 13.77 8.38
CA GLY A 96 14.93 14.25 9.74
C GLY A 96 16.03 15.23 10.21
N LEU A 97 17.29 14.93 9.88
CA LEU A 97 18.42 15.82 10.19
C LEU A 97 18.32 17.16 9.45
N MET A 98 17.97 17.16 8.16
CA MET A 98 17.75 18.39 7.38
C MET A 98 16.63 19.25 8.00
N HIS A 99 15.55 18.62 8.43
CA HIS A 99 14.45 19.29 9.11
C HIS A 99 14.86 19.88 10.46
N ALA A 100 15.72 19.17 11.20
CA ALA A 100 16.31 19.70 12.43
C ALA A 100 17.19 20.94 12.18
N ALA A 101 17.99 20.95 11.10
CA ALA A 101 18.84 22.08 10.75
C ALA A 101 18.02 23.34 10.42
N ASP A 102 16.85 23.18 9.76
CA ASP A 102 15.96 24.31 9.46
C ASP A 102 15.31 24.94 10.71
N LYS A 103 15.07 24.13 11.73
CA LYS A 103 14.35 24.54 12.94
C LYS A 103 15.26 24.76 14.16
N TYR A 104 16.55 24.59 14.00
CA TYR A 104 17.51 24.74 15.11
C TYR A 104 17.59 26.16 15.62
N ASP A 105 17.38 26.32 16.92
CA ASP A 105 17.49 27.58 17.62
C ASP A 105 18.77 27.61 18.48
N TYR A 106 19.79 28.27 17.97
CA TYR A 106 21.09 28.41 18.63
C TYR A 106 21.02 29.26 19.91
N GLU A 107 20.00 30.14 20.08
CA GLU A 107 19.82 30.99 21.23
C GLU A 107 19.52 30.24 22.52
N LYS A 108 18.94 29.02 22.38
CA LYS A 108 18.62 28.17 23.53
C LYS A 108 19.83 27.51 24.21
N GLY A 109 21.00 27.58 23.63
CA GLY A 109 22.26 27.11 24.22
C GLY A 109 22.46 25.60 24.23
N PHE A 110 21.52 24.81 23.72
CA PHE A 110 21.66 23.33 23.59
C PHE A 110 22.50 22.97 22.37
N LYS A 111 23.23 21.83 22.46
CA LYS A 111 23.94 21.27 21.30
C LYS A 111 22.97 20.86 20.21
N PHE A 112 23.35 21.06 18.96
CA PHE A 112 22.56 20.65 17.79
C PHE A 112 22.20 19.16 17.84
N SER A 113 23.16 18.29 18.22
CA SER A 113 22.95 16.86 18.30
C SER A 113 21.78 16.45 19.22
N THR A 114 21.56 17.16 20.33
CA THR A 114 20.45 16.88 21.26
C THR A 114 19.09 17.10 20.58
N TYR A 115 18.96 18.19 19.84
CA TYR A 115 17.75 18.52 19.09
C TYR A 115 17.57 17.64 17.85
N ALA A 116 18.64 17.45 17.09
CA ALA A 116 18.62 16.64 15.86
C ALA A 116 18.25 15.18 16.12
N THR A 117 18.72 14.57 17.22
CA THR A 117 18.40 13.19 17.56
C THR A 117 16.89 12.94 17.66
N TRP A 118 16.13 13.90 18.16
CA TRP A 118 14.67 13.78 18.23
C TRP A 118 14.04 13.73 16.83
N TRP A 119 14.44 14.63 15.93
CA TRP A 119 13.92 14.68 14.56
C TRP A 119 14.33 13.48 13.72
N ILE A 120 15.60 13.05 13.87
CA ILE A 120 16.12 11.84 13.22
C ILE A 120 15.29 10.62 13.63
N ARG A 121 15.06 10.45 14.94
CA ARG A 121 14.27 9.34 15.48
C ARG A 121 12.82 9.39 15.02
N GLN A 122 12.21 10.57 15.04
CA GLN A 122 10.85 10.79 14.58
C GLN A 122 10.68 10.41 13.09
N SER A 123 11.61 10.87 12.25
CA SER A 123 11.58 10.55 10.80
C SER A 123 11.74 9.06 10.56
N MET A 124 12.72 8.40 11.21
CA MET A 124 12.93 6.96 11.08
C MET A 124 11.73 6.14 11.57
N THR A 125 11.14 6.50 12.70
CA THR A 125 9.97 5.80 13.23
C THR A 125 8.77 5.96 12.32
N ARG A 126 8.59 7.14 11.74
CA ARG A 126 7.54 7.39 10.76
C ARG A 126 7.77 6.59 9.48
N ALA A 127 8.99 6.55 8.97
CA ALA A 127 9.34 5.78 7.78
C ALA A 127 9.09 4.26 7.99
N LEU A 128 9.45 3.71 9.15
CA LEU A 128 9.15 2.31 9.50
C LEU A 128 7.64 2.05 9.52
N ALA A 129 6.84 2.97 10.08
CA ALA A 129 5.38 2.81 10.08
C ALA A 129 4.76 2.92 8.67
N ASP A 130 5.31 3.79 7.82
CA ASP A 130 4.74 4.11 6.50
C ASP A 130 5.23 3.17 5.38
N GLN A 131 6.46 2.65 5.47
CA GLN A 131 7.15 1.92 4.40
C GLN A 131 7.64 0.52 4.81
N GLY A 132 7.61 0.18 6.11
CA GLY A 132 8.16 -1.07 6.63
C GLY A 132 7.36 -2.32 6.25
N ARG A 133 6.14 -2.18 5.73
CA ARG A 133 5.26 -3.29 5.37
C ARG A 133 4.84 -3.23 3.90
N ASN A 134 4.76 -4.40 3.24
CA ASN A 134 4.23 -4.51 1.88
C ASN A 134 2.78 -4.03 1.79
N ILE A 135 1.95 -4.41 2.77
CA ILE A 135 0.59 -3.90 2.92
C ILE A 135 0.64 -2.76 3.93
N ARG A 136 0.49 -1.53 3.46
CA ARG A 136 0.55 -0.32 4.28
C ARG A 136 -0.57 -0.30 5.32
N ILE A 137 -0.21 -0.09 6.58
CA ILE A 137 -1.13 0.11 7.70
C ILE A 137 -1.06 1.58 8.14
N PRO A 138 -2.19 2.25 8.42
CA PRO A 138 -2.18 3.62 8.94
C PRO A 138 -1.37 3.75 10.24
N GLY A 139 -0.63 4.87 10.39
CA GLY A 139 0.30 5.06 11.52
C GLY A 139 -0.35 4.91 12.90
N HIS A 140 -1.60 5.39 13.09
CA HIS A 140 -2.33 5.23 14.34
C HIS A 140 -2.62 3.76 14.68
N MET A 141 -2.86 2.92 13.66
CA MET A 141 -3.04 1.47 13.86
C MET A 141 -1.72 0.79 14.19
N MET A 142 -0.60 1.23 13.59
CA MET A 142 0.74 0.73 13.95
C MET A 142 1.10 1.03 15.41
N GLU A 143 0.67 2.17 15.95
CA GLU A 143 0.85 2.46 17.39
C GLU A 143 0.10 1.45 18.27
N VAL A 144 -1.11 1.05 17.85
CA VAL A 144 -1.91 0.05 18.57
C VAL A 144 -1.26 -1.33 18.45
N VAL A 145 -0.84 -1.75 17.26
CA VAL A 145 -0.09 -3.01 17.02
C VAL A 145 1.14 -3.06 17.92
N ASN A 146 1.95 -2.00 17.95
CA ASN A 146 3.16 -1.92 18.78
C ASN A 146 2.84 -1.99 20.28
N ARG A 147 1.71 -1.42 20.72
CA ARG A 147 1.24 -1.51 22.10
C ARG A 147 0.87 -2.93 22.47
N VAL A 148 0.12 -3.62 21.61
CA VAL A 148 -0.26 -5.03 21.79
C VAL A 148 0.98 -5.92 21.85
N GLN A 149 1.91 -5.80 20.90
CA GLN A 149 3.15 -6.60 20.87
C GLN A 149 4.05 -6.32 22.09
N ARG A 150 4.04 -5.10 22.63
CA ARG A 150 4.77 -4.78 23.86
C ARG A 150 4.09 -5.44 25.06
N ALA A 151 2.76 -5.31 25.17
CA ALA A 151 1.99 -5.94 26.25
C ALA A 151 2.18 -7.47 26.27
N GLU A 152 2.18 -8.11 25.12
CA GLU A 152 2.41 -9.55 24.96
C GLU A 152 3.83 -9.95 25.42
N ARG A 153 4.86 -9.21 25.00
CA ARG A 153 6.24 -9.45 25.44
C ARG A 153 6.43 -9.26 26.94
N ASP A 154 5.87 -8.19 27.51
CA ASP A 154 5.97 -7.89 28.92
C ASP A 154 5.28 -8.97 29.75
N LEU A 155 4.06 -9.38 29.36
CA LEU A 155 3.34 -10.48 30.01
C LEU A 155 4.04 -11.82 29.88
N THR A 156 4.62 -12.13 28.73
CA THR A 156 5.41 -13.35 28.54
C THR A 156 6.60 -13.38 29.48
N ALA A 157 7.28 -12.25 29.68
CA ALA A 157 8.40 -12.14 30.61
C ALA A 157 7.94 -12.24 32.09
N GLU A 158 6.78 -11.66 32.44
CA GLU A 158 6.22 -11.71 33.80
C GLU A 158 5.70 -13.12 34.18
N LEU A 159 4.98 -13.76 33.23
CA LEU A 159 4.27 -15.04 33.48
C LEU A 159 5.15 -16.28 33.20
N GLY A 160 6.23 -16.15 32.44
CA GLY A 160 7.05 -17.27 31.99
C GLY A 160 6.35 -18.23 31.02
N ARG A 161 5.15 -17.84 30.50
CA ARG A 161 4.34 -18.56 29.49
C ARG A 161 3.74 -17.60 28.51
N MET A 162 3.23 -18.11 27.40
CA MET A 162 2.41 -17.31 26.46
C MET A 162 1.16 -16.78 27.17
N PRO A 163 0.88 -15.47 27.10
CA PRO A 163 -0.33 -14.88 27.68
C PRO A 163 -1.58 -15.27 26.90
N THR A 164 -2.75 -15.33 27.58
CA THR A 164 -4.03 -15.53 26.90
C THR A 164 -4.48 -14.23 26.22
N PRO A 165 -5.34 -14.30 25.18
CA PRO A 165 -5.87 -13.10 24.52
C PRO A 165 -6.57 -12.14 25.51
N GLU A 166 -7.24 -12.67 26.53
CA GLU A 166 -7.90 -11.86 27.56
C GLU A 166 -6.88 -11.08 28.42
N GLU A 167 -5.75 -11.72 28.78
CA GLU A 167 -4.68 -11.08 29.56
C GLU A 167 -4.04 -9.93 28.75
N VAL A 168 -3.79 -10.16 27.45
CA VAL A 168 -3.22 -9.14 26.55
C VAL A 168 -4.23 -8.01 26.33
N ALA A 169 -5.51 -8.32 26.14
CA ALA A 169 -6.58 -7.34 25.96
C ALA A 169 -6.69 -6.42 27.19
N LEU A 170 -6.67 -7.01 28.39
CA LEU A 170 -6.70 -6.25 29.65
C LEU A 170 -5.48 -5.32 29.77
N ARG A 171 -4.27 -5.82 29.50
CA ARG A 171 -3.01 -5.05 29.61
C ARG A 171 -2.92 -3.92 28.56
N SER A 172 -3.46 -4.14 27.35
CA SER A 172 -3.47 -3.16 26.28
C SER A 172 -4.67 -2.20 26.30
N SER A 173 -5.61 -2.39 27.24
CA SER A 173 -6.87 -1.63 27.37
C SER A 173 -7.74 -1.72 26.11
N LEU A 174 -7.85 -2.94 25.54
CA LEU A 174 -8.65 -3.26 24.37
C LEU A 174 -9.72 -4.30 24.72
N THR A 175 -10.76 -4.41 23.89
CA THR A 175 -11.67 -5.56 23.92
C THR A 175 -11.01 -6.75 23.22
N VAL A 176 -11.37 -7.98 23.62
CA VAL A 176 -10.81 -9.20 23.01
C VAL A 176 -11.06 -9.25 21.49
N GLU A 177 -12.24 -8.83 21.07
CA GLU A 177 -12.64 -8.76 19.65
C GLU A 177 -11.70 -7.86 18.86
N LYS A 178 -11.48 -6.61 19.30
CA LYS A 178 -10.52 -5.69 18.69
C LYS A 178 -9.08 -6.19 18.73
N LEU A 179 -8.71 -6.91 19.79
CA LEU A 179 -7.38 -7.50 19.87
C LEU A 179 -7.17 -8.53 18.74
N LEU A 180 -8.14 -9.42 18.52
CA LEU A 180 -8.07 -10.44 17.47
C LEU A 180 -7.95 -9.81 16.08
N ASP A 181 -8.74 -8.77 15.79
CA ASP A 181 -8.63 -8.01 14.54
C ASP A 181 -7.22 -7.41 14.36
N ILE A 182 -6.66 -6.82 15.42
CA ILE A 182 -5.32 -6.23 15.39
C ILE A 182 -4.25 -7.30 15.19
N MET A 183 -4.39 -8.46 15.80
CA MET A 183 -3.46 -9.57 15.63
C MET A 183 -3.47 -10.09 14.18
N GLN A 184 -4.63 -10.17 13.53
CA GLN A 184 -4.72 -10.51 12.11
C GLN A 184 -4.03 -9.46 11.22
N LEU A 185 -4.23 -8.17 11.49
CA LEU A 185 -3.53 -7.09 10.77
C LEU A 185 -2.02 -7.10 10.99
N ALA A 186 -1.57 -7.63 12.13
CA ALA A 186 -0.15 -7.66 12.48
C ALA A 186 0.65 -8.76 11.74
N ILE A 187 -0.02 -9.73 11.11
CA ILE A 187 0.63 -10.84 10.39
C ILE A 187 1.47 -10.28 9.23
N PRO A 188 2.78 -10.58 9.16
CA PRO A 188 3.61 -10.18 8.03
C PRO A 188 3.30 -11.06 6.80
N THR A 189 3.53 -10.51 5.60
CA THR A 189 3.49 -11.28 4.36
C THR A 189 4.70 -12.22 4.26
N THR A 190 4.49 -13.40 3.70
CA THR A 190 5.55 -14.38 3.41
C THR A 190 5.90 -14.34 1.92
N SER A 191 7.16 -14.57 1.55
CA SER A 191 7.55 -14.66 0.15
C SER A 191 6.98 -15.94 -0.48
N LEU A 192 6.46 -15.83 -1.69
CA LEU A 192 6.05 -16.99 -2.49
C LEU A 192 7.26 -17.87 -2.89
N ASP A 193 8.45 -17.27 -3.03
CA ASP A 193 9.68 -17.97 -3.35
C ASP A 193 10.33 -18.62 -2.11
N ALA A 194 9.69 -18.55 -0.95
CA ALA A 194 10.22 -19.21 0.24
C ALA A 194 10.16 -20.73 0.07
N PRO A 195 11.26 -21.47 0.37
CA PRO A 195 11.27 -22.93 0.24
C PRO A 195 10.34 -23.58 1.27
N VAL A 196 9.63 -24.62 0.84
CA VAL A 196 8.73 -25.43 1.68
C VAL A 196 9.49 -26.67 2.15
N GLY A 197 9.88 -26.70 3.44
CA GLY A 197 10.54 -27.85 4.07
C GLY A 197 12.08 -27.77 4.08
N TYR A 198 12.71 -28.70 4.82
CA TYR A 198 14.14 -28.70 5.08
C TYR A 198 14.99 -29.37 3.99
N ASN A 199 14.39 -30.13 3.06
CA ASN A 199 15.11 -30.97 2.11
C ASN A 199 14.64 -30.87 0.65
N THR A 200 13.86 -29.87 0.30
CA THR A 200 13.34 -29.69 -1.08
C THR A 200 13.77 -28.31 -1.57
N ASP A 201 14.96 -28.24 -2.17
CA ASP A 201 15.47 -26.99 -2.78
C ASP A 201 14.64 -26.53 -3.97
N ASP A 202 13.74 -27.39 -4.50
CA ASP A 202 12.96 -27.13 -5.71
C ASP A 202 11.49 -26.74 -5.46
N LEU A 203 10.95 -26.86 -4.23
CA LEU A 203 9.54 -26.56 -3.95
C LEU A 203 9.39 -25.25 -3.18
N THR A 204 8.67 -24.29 -3.76
CA THR A 204 8.38 -22.99 -3.14
C THR A 204 6.94 -22.95 -2.58
N VAL A 205 6.65 -21.96 -1.72
CA VAL A 205 5.29 -21.71 -1.21
C VAL A 205 4.33 -21.42 -2.37
N GLY A 206 4.80 -20.72 -3.42
CA GLY A 206 4.01 -20.42 -4.61
C GLY A 206 3.53 -21.67 -5.33
N ASP A 207 4.34 -22.74 -5.38
CA ASP A 207 3.99 -23.98 -6.05
C ASP A 207 2.89 -24.79 -5.33
N THR A 208 2.63 -24.47 -4.05
CA THR A 208 1.60 -25.13 -3.24
C THR A 208 0.24 -24.45 -3.30
N ILE A 209 0.18 -23.25 -3.88
CA ILE A 209 -1.06 -22.46 -3.96
C ILE A 209 -1.78 -22.82 -5.27
N ALA A 210 -2.99 -23.39 -5.15
CA ALA A 210 -3.84 -23.66 -6.29
C ALA A 210 -4.33 -22.36 -6.95
N ASP A 211 -4.46 -22.37 -8.28
CA ASP A 211 -5.09 -21.28 -9.02
C ASP A 211 -6.59 -21.22 -8.67
N PRO A 212 -7.09 -20.11 -8.07
CA PRO A 212 -8.51 -19.98 -7.74
C PRO A 212 -9.41 -19.84 -8.99
N ASP A 213 -8.86 -19.33 -10.08
CA ASP A 213 -9.55 -19.30 -11.37
C ASP A 213 -9.35 -20.66 -12.06
N GLU A 214 -10.11 -21.64 -11.62
CA GLU A 214 -10.12 -23.00 -12.20
C GLU A 214 -10.22 -22.98 -13.74
N ASN A 215 -9.10 -22.74 -14.40
CA ASN A 215 -8.90 -23.07 -15.79
C ASN A 215 -8.59 -24.58 -15.93
N ASP A 216 -9.33 -25.42 -15.15
CA ASP A 216 -9.27 -26.84 -15.36
C ASP A 216 -9.67 -27.13 -16.80
N PRO A 217 -8.81 -27.81 -17.57
CA PRO A 217 -9.09 -28.15 -18.98
C PRO A 217 -10.42 -28.91 -19.14
N ILE A 218 -10.83 -29.68 -18.15
CA ILE A 218 -12.09 -30.44 -18.15
C ILE A 218 -13.25 -29.44 -18.09
N SER A 219 -13.30 -28.57 -17.07
CA SER A 219 -14.36 -27.57 -16.91
C SER A 219 -14.44 -26.60 -18.09
N SER A 220 -13.30 -26.20 -18.68
CA SER A 220 -13.28 -25.35 -19.86
C SER A 220 -13.85 -26.05 -21.09
N THR A 221 -13.58 -27.33 -21.25
CA THR A 221 -14.12 -28.18 -22.34
C THR A 221 -15.62 -28.39 -22.17
N GLU A 222 -16.07 -28.66 -20.97
CA GLU A 222 -17.50 -28.81 -20.64
C GLU A 222 -18.28 -27.52 -20.91
N ARG A 223 -17.75 -26.36 -20.47
CA ARG A 223 -18.34 -25.04 -20.78
C ARG A 223 -18.41 -24.79 -22.28
N SER A 224 -17.39 -25.19 -23.04
CA SER A 224 -17.38 -25.05 -24.49
C SER A 224 -18.42 -25.95 -25.14
N GLN A 225 -18.51 -27.19 -24.72
CA GLN A 225 -19.51 -28.18 -25.23
C GLN A 225 -20.95 -27.75 -24.88
N LEU A 226 -21.15 -27.25 -23.65
CA LEU A 226 -22.45 -26.67 -23.23
C LEU A 226 -22.83 -25.49 -24.12
N ARG A 227 -21.89 -24.57 -24.38
CA ARG A 227 -22.13 -23.42 -25.26
C ARG A 227 -22.52 -23.86 -26.66
N GLU A 228 -21.82 -24.82 -27.26
CA GLU A 228 -22.15 -25.36 -28.56
C GLU A 228 -23.51 -26.06 -28.56
N ALA A 229 -23.84 -26.82 -27.51
CA ALA A 229 -25.14 -27.49 -27.37
C ALA A 229 -26.30 -26.50 -27.30
N VAL A 230 -26.11 -25.40 -26.52
CA VAL A 230 -27.08 -24.28 -26.45
C VAL A 230 -27.23 -23.59 -27.81
N GLU A 231 -26.12 -23.28 -28.50
CA GLU A 231 -26.17 -22.66 -29.83
C GLU A 231 -26.88 -23.54 -30.87
N ARG A 232 -26.65 -24.85 -30.85
CA ARG A 232 -27.35 -25.81 -31.72
C ARG A 232 -28.85 -25.82 -31.43
N THR A 233 -29.23 -25.88 -30.15
CA THR A 233 -30.64 -25.89 -29.73
C THR A 233 -31.36 -24.60 -30.10
N LEU A 234 -30.64 -23.46 -30.04
CA LEU A 234 -31.20 -22.17 -30.47
C LEU A 234 -31.40 -22.07 -31.99
N LYS A 235 -30.57 -22.74 -32.81
CA LYS A 235 -30.71 -22.79 -34.29
C LYS A 235 -31.99 -23.46 -34.75
N ASP A 236 -32.59 -24.33 -33.94
CA ASP A 236 -33.86 -24.98 -34.25
C ASP A 236 -35.08 -24.06 -34.05
N LEU A 237 -34.86 -22.82 -33.55
CA LEU A 237 -35.89 -21.84 -33.38
C LEU A 237 -35.99 -20.90 -34.58
N PRO A 238 -37.18 -20.30 -34.86
CA PRO A 238 -37.34 -19.24 -35.84
C PRO A 238 -36.41 -18.07 -35.52
N GLU A 239 -35.79 -17.43 -36.52
CA GLU A 239 -34.81 -16.36 -36.35
C GLU A 239 -35.22 -15.27 -35.35
N ARG A 240 -36.48 -14.83 -35.38
CA ARG A 240 -36.99 -13.81 -34.45
C ARG A 240 -37.03 -14.27 -33.00
N GLU A 241 -37.41 -15.55 -32.76
CA GLU A 241 -37.42 -16.18 -31.42
C GLU A 241 -36.02 -16.38 -30.91
N GLN A 242 -35.10 -16.80 -31.79
CA GLN A 242 -33.69 -16.98 -31.51
C GLN A 242 -33.03 -15.65 -31.07
N GLU A 243 -33.25 -14.57 -31.82
CA GLU A 243 -32.65 -13.25 -31.54
C GLU A 243 -33.16 -12.67 -30.20
N ILE A 244 -34.46 -12.83 -29.91
CA ILE A 244 -35.06 -12.39 -28.64
C ILE A 244 -34.41 -13.14 -27.45
N VAL A 245 -34.29 -14.47 -27.54
CA VAL A 245 -33.67 -15.27 -26.49
C VAL A 245 -32.20 -14.94 -26.36
N ALA A 246 -31.46 -14.81 -27.45
CA ALA A 246 -30.06 -14.46 -27.45
C ALA A 246 -29.80 -13.10 -26.77
N MET A 247 -30.60 -12.08 -27.05
CA MET A 247 -30.52 -10.77 -26.37
C MET A 247 -30.90 -10.86 -24.90
N ARG A 248 -31.94 -11.61 -24.54
CA ARG A 248 -32.41 -11.71 -23.15
C ARG A 248 -31.43 -12.43 -22.24
N PHE A 249 -30.67 -13.39 -22.74
CA PHE A 249 -29.72 -14.18 -21.96
C PHE A 249 -28.24 -13.86 -22.26
N GLY A 250 -27.95 -12.91 -23.15
CA GLY A 250 -26.59 -12.54 -23.50
C GLY A 250 -25.82 -13.67 -24.21
N ILE A 251 -26.48 -14.38 -25.15
CA ILE A 251 -25.90 -15.54 -25.83
C ILE A 251 -25.41 -15.14 -27.23
N GLY A 252 -24.33 -15.75 -27.70
CA GLY A 252 -23.78 -15.58 -29.04
C GLY A 252 -23.12 -14.23 -29.25
N GLN A 253 -23.69 -13.37 -30.10
CA GLN A 253 -23.13 -12.06 -30.45
C GLN A 253 -23.46 -10.94 -29.47
N PHE A 254 -24.22 -11.24 -28.41
CA PHE A 254 -24.63 -10.24 -27.42
C PHE A 254 -23.83 -10.37 -26.14
N ASP A 255 -23.03 -9.35 -25.82
CA ASP A 255 -22.14 -9.33 -24.65
C ASP A 255 -22.84 -9.00 -23.32
N ARG A 256 -24.14 -8.65 -23.35
CA ARG A 256 -24.92 -8.30 -22.16
C ARG A 256 -26.35 -8.81 -22.21
N ILE A 257 -26.95 -8.90 -21.04
CA ILE A 257 -28.38 -9.19 -20.87
C ILE A 257 -29.20 -7.94 -21.13
N TYR A 258 -30.16 -7.99 -22.04
CA TYR A 258 -31.06 -6.90 -22.37
C TYR A 258 -32.38 -7.02 -21.59
N THR A 259 -32.94 -5.88 -21.16
CA THR A 259 -34.26 -5.83 -20.54
C THR A 259 -35.38 -6.06 -21.59
N LEU A 260 -36.60 -6.41 -21.13
CA LEU A 260 -37.74 -6.61 -22.04
C LEU A 260 -38.08 -5.33 -22.84
N GLU A 261 -37.80 -4.16 -22.27
CA GLU A 261 -38.05 -2.86 -22.90
C GLU A 261 -37.01 -2.59 -24.00
N GLU A 262 -35.74 -2.83 -23.74
CA GLU A 262 -34.66 -2.67 -24.72
C GLU A 262 -34.82 -3.64 -25.92
N VAL A 263 -35.22 -4.90 -25.63
CA VAL A 263 -35.50 -5.86 -26.69
C VAL A 263 -36.74 -5.45 -27.51
N ALA A 264 -37.80 -4.93 -26.86
CA ALA A 264 -39.02 -4.45 -27.52
C ALA A 264 -38.69 -3.29 -28.48
N GLU A 265 -37.84 -2.37 -28.07
CA GLU A 265 -37.40 -1.22 -28.88
C GLU A 265 -36.58 -1.72 -30.11
N LYS A 266 -35.61 -2.61 -29.92
CA LYS A 266 -34.80 -3.16 -31.02
C LYS A 266 -35.59 -3.96 -32.03
N MET A 267 -36.53 -4.79 -31.54
CA MET A 267 -37.36 -5.66 -32.38
C MET A 267 -38.60 -4.94 -32.92
N LYS A 268 -38.84 -3.67 -32.56
CA LYS A 268 -40.02 -2.86 -32.92
C LYS A 268 -41.34 -3.55 -32.58
N VAL A 269 -41.46 -4.09 -31.40
CA VAL A 269 -42.65 -4.76 -30.86
C VAL A 269 -42.94 -4.24 -29.45
N THR A 270 -44.14 -4.57 -28.92
CA THR A 270 -44.50 -4.18 -27.55
C THR A 270 -43.74 -5.09 -26.51
N ARG A 271 -43.45 -4.55 -25.34
CA ARG A 271 -42.86 -5.26 -24.21
C ARG A 271 -43.62 -6.57 -23.89
N GLU A 272 -44.94 -6.49 -23.87
CA GLU A 272 -45.77 -7.67 -23.59
C GLU A 272 -45.64 -8.75 -24.68
N ARG A 273 -45.46 -8.33 -25.93
CA ARG A 273 -45.24 -9.27 -27.05
C ARG A 273 -43.90 -9.98 -26.92
N VAL A 274 -42.83 -9.27 -26.48
CA VAL A 274 -41.54 -9.91 -26.20
C VAL A 274 -41.69 -10.94 -25.08
N ARG A 275 -42.38 -10.59 -23.98
CA ARG A 275 -42.65 -11.49 -22.87
C ARG A 275 -43.40 -12.81 -23.29
N GLN A 276 -44.42 -12.64 -24.13
CA GLN A 276 -45.16 -13.77 -24.67
C GLN A 276 -44.31 -14.67 -25.55
N ILE A 277 -43.45 -14.08 -26.41
CA ILE A 277 -42.53 -14.84 -27.26
C ILE A 277 -41.52 -15.57 -26.39
N GLU A 278 -40.88 -14.88 -25.44
CA GLU A 278 -39.91 -15.48 -24.50
C GLU A 278 -40.55 -16.68 -23.78
N GLN A 279 -41.71 -16.52 -23.18
CA GLN A 279 -42.40 -17.56 -22.45
C GLN A 279 -42.76 -18.76 -23.33
N LYS A 280 -43.25 -18.52 -24.55
CA LYS A 280 -43.55 -19.55 -25.51
C LYS A 280 -42.33 -20.30 -25.98
N THR A 281 -41.25 -19.59 -26.25
CA THR A 281 -39.98 -20.18 -26.71
C THR A 281 -39.34 -21.02 -25.61
N LEU A 282 -39.31 -20.52 -24.37
CA LEU A 282 -38.81 -21.30 -23.23
C LEU A 282 -39.65 -22.56 -22.96
N ALA A 283 -40.98 -22.50 -23.11
CA ALA A 283 -41.84 -23.63 -22.99
C ALA A 283 -41.54 -24.69 -24.08
N ARG A 284 -41.25 -24.25 -25.33
CA ARG A 284 -40.86 -25.13 -26.45
C ARG A 284 -39.50 -25.79 -26.18
N LEU A 285 -38.52 -25.02 -25.67
CA LEU A 285 -37.19 -25.53 -25.31
C LEU A 285 -37.24 -26.56 -24.15
N ARG A 286 -38.21 -26.45 -23.25
CA ARG A 286 -38.43 -27.42 -22.16
C ARG A 286 -38.97 -28.75 -22.62
N HIS A 287 -39.45 -28.87 -23.85
CA HIS A 287 -40.02 -30.10 -24.35
C HIS A 287 -38.94 -31.19 -24.48
N PRO A 288 -39.23 -32.47 -24.10
CA PRO A 288 -38.21 -33.54 -24.06
C PRO A 288 -37.45 -33.76 -25.36
N HIS A 289 -38.07 -33.54 -26.52
CA HIS A 289 -37.41 -33.68 -27.83
C HIS A 289 -36.32 -32.61 -28.09
N SER A 290 -36.47 -31.42 -27.55
CA SER A 290 -35.51 -30.33 -27.71
C SER A 290 -34.42 -30.34 -26.59
N ASN A 291 -34.69 -30.99 -25.48
CA ASN A 291 -33.89 -30.90 -24.26
C ASN A 291 -32.93 -32.09 -24.02
N ASN A 292 -32.98 -33.14 -24.84
CA ASN A 292 -32.15 -34.35 -24.61
C ASN A 292 -30.65 -34.06 -24.60
N ASN A 293 -30.19 -33.09 -25.38
CA ASN A 293 -28.76 -32.74 -25.47
C ASN A 293 -28.29 -31.85 -24.30
N LEU A 294 -29.19 -31.14 -23.62
CA LEU A 294 -28.84 -30.24 -22.50
C LEU A 294 -28.98 -30.92 -21.12
N ARG A 295 -29.75 -32.03 -21.04
CA ARG A 295 -29.88 -32.77 -19.77
C ARG A 295 -28.58 -33.38 -19.28
N ALA A 296 -27.74 -33.85 -20.19
CA ALA A 296 -26.44 -34.43 -19.82
C ALA A 296 -25.54 -33.47 -19.03
N PHE A 297 -25.74 -32.14 -19.17
CA PHE A 297 -24.98 -31.10 -18.44
C PHE A 297 -25.65 -30.68 -17.12
N LEU A 298 -26.84 -31.22 -16.77
CA LEU A 298 -27.55 -30.88 -15.53
C LEU A 298 -27.43 -31.98 -14.46
N ASP A 299 -27.00 -33.18 -14.84
CA ASP A 299 -26.96 -34.34 -13.94
C ASP A 299 -25.59 -34.53 -13.26
N GLU A 300 -24.67 -33.54 -13.33
CA GLU A 300 -23.32 -33.55 -12.74
C GLU A 300 -23.18 -32.64 -11.50
N GLU A 301 -24.26 -32.32 -10.78
CA GLU A 301 -24.18 -31.71 -9.44
C GLU A 301 -24.31 -32.73 -8.30
#